data_cfe9e28f6cded153499397ae6055f7f1
#
_entry.id   cfe9e28f6cded153499397ae6055f7f1
#
_cell.length_a   1.000
_cell.length_b   1.000
_cell.length_c   1.000
_cell.angle_alpha   90.00
_cell.angle_beta   90.00
_cell.angle_gamma   90.00
#
_symmetry.space_group_name_H-M   'P 1'
#
loop_
_entity.id
_entity.type
_entity.pdbx_description
1 polymer ?
#
loop_
_entity_poly.entity_id
_entity_poly.type
_entity_poly.pdbx_seq_one_letter_code
_entity_poly.pdbx_strand_id
1 'polypeptide(L)'
;MFTVKISKLKVHAKIGVFTTERTKLQLLLVTLKFSYKVNKNKDVNNINNIKSYSKIINFLQKYIKSSRYKTLEKLIIESSQALKAQFKIKYITLKIEKPKTAKKYKCHSISVTK
;
A
#
# COMPACT_ATOMS: atom_id res chain seq x y z
N MET A 1 -21.89 -1.90 -1.16
CA MET A 1 -20.45 -1.65 -1.33
C MET A 1 -19.68 -2.31 -0.20
N PHE A 2 -18.60 -3.00 -0.53
CA PHE A 2 -17.73 -3.59 0.47
C PHE A 2 -16.47 -2.77 0.62
N THR A 3 -15.98 -2.67 1.85
CA THR A 3 -14.70 -2.03 2.16
C THR A 3 -13.76 -3.08 2.72
N VAL A 4 -12.58 -3.20 2.12
CA VAL A 4 -11.51 -4.09 2.58
C VAL A 4 -10.40 -3.23 3.17
N LYS A 5 -9.90 -3.63 4.33
CA LYS A 5 -8.76 -2.97 4.98
C LYS A 5 -7.66 -3.98 5.25
N ILE A 6 -6.48 -3.71 4.74
CA ILE A 6 -5.28 -4.49 5.00
C ILE A 6 -4.38 -3.61 5.87
N SER A 7 -4.24 -3.96 7.15
CA SER A 7 -3.58 -3.12 8.14
C SER A 7 -2.14 -3.54 8.35
N LYS A 8 -1.25 -2.56 8.30
CA LYS A 8 0.18 -2.69 8.68
C LYS A 8 0.88 -3.84 7.96
N LEU A 9 0.65 -3.94 6.66
CA LEU A 9 1.37 -4.88 5.81
C LEU A 9 2.86 -4.50 5.82
N LYS A 10 3.71 -5.47 6.12
CA LYS A 10 5.16 -5.26 6.10
C LYS A 10 5.66 -5.30 4.67
N VAL A 11 6.29 -4.21 4.23
CA VAL A 11 6.94 -4.13 2.93
C VAL A 11 8.34 -3.57 3.12
N HIS A 12 9.23 -3.91 2.19
CA HIS A 12 10.59 -3.41 2.21
C HIS A 12 10.84 -2.56 0.97
N ALA A 13 11.45 -1.41 1.15
CA ALA A 13 11.71 -0.48 0.07
C ALA A 13 13.03 0.26 0.26
N LYS A 14 13.63 0.65 -0.87
CA LYS A 14 14.77 1.56 -0.89
C LYS A 14 14.23 2.95 -1.21
N ILE A 15 13.86 3.68 -0.17
CA ILE A 15 13.17 4.97 -0.29
C ILE A 15 13.75 5.99 0.66
N GLY A 16 13.81 7.25 0.22
CA GLY A 16 14.24 8.36 1.05
C GLY A 16 14.81 9.51 0.25
N VAL A 17 14.86 10.67 0.88
CA VAL A 17 15.38 11.90 0.29
C VAL A 17 16.88 11.78 0.03
N PHE A 18 17.61 11.17 0.96
CA PHE A 18 19.05 11.01 0.84
C PHE A 18 19.40 9.76 0.02
N THR A 19 20.48 9.86 -0.77
CA THR A 19 20.97 8.75 -1.59
C THR A 19 21.23 7.49 -0.76
N THR A 20 21.80 7.66 0.44
CA THR A 20 22.10 6.55 1.35
C THR A 20 20.84 5.78 1.76
N GLU A 21 19.73 6.46 1.92
CA GLU A 21 18.45 5.81 2.24
C GLU A 21 17.97 4.92 1.10
N ARG A 22 18.24 5.29 -0.16
CA ARG A 22 17.81 4.54 -1.34
C ARG A 22 18.70 3.36 -1.70
N THR A 23 19.79 3.15 -0.99
CA THR A 23 20.71 2.02 -1.23
C THR A 23 20.41 0.80 -0.36
N LYS A 24 19.60 0.98 0.69
CA LYS A 24 19.27 -0.09 1.65
C LYS A 24 17.78 -0.29 1.74
N LEU A 25 17.36 -1.56 1.82
CA LEU A 25 15.96 -1.89 2.10
C LEU A 25 15.63 -1.48 3.53
N GLN A 26 14.52 -0.79 3.70
CA GLN A 26 13.97 -0.46 5.00
C GLN A 26 12.54 -0.96 5.12
N LEU A 27 12.13 -1.27 6.34
CA LEU A 27 10.77 -1.71 6.63
C LEU A 27 9.81 -0.53 6.59
N LEU A 28 8.73 -0.71 5.84
CA LEU A 28 7.59 0.17 5.83
C LEU A 28 6.36 -0.62 6.26
N LEU A 29 5.42 0.04 6.93
CA LEU A 29 4.12 -0.54 7.26
C LEU A 29 3.07 0.14 6.40
N VAL A 30 2.40 -0.65 5.57
CA VAL A 30 1.41 -0.13 4.63
C VAL A 30 0.02 -0.55 5.06
N THR A 31 -0.87 0.43 5.25
CA THR A 31 -2.29 0.18 5.45
C THR A 31 -3.03 0.58 4.19
N LEU A 32 -3.69 -0.40 3.60
CA LEU A 32 -4.46 -0.24 2.37
C LEU A 32 -5.94 -0.39 2.69
N LYS A 33 -6.73 0.56 2.22
CA LYS A 33 -8.20 0.50 2.35
C LYS A 33 -8.79 0.74 0.97
N PHE A 34 -9.66 -0.15 0.53
CA PHE A 34 -10.34 0.02 -0.76
C PHE A 34 -11.78 -0.45 -0.69
N SER A 35 -12.61 0.08 -1.58
CA SER A 35 -14.03 -0.26 -1.66
C SER A 35 -14.40 -0.67 -3.07
N TYR A 36 -15.32 -1.61 -3.18
CA TYR A 36 -15.86 -2.04 -4.46
C TYR A 36 -17.29 -2.55 -4.30
N LYS A 37 -18.02 -2.62 -5.40
CA LYS A 37 -19.41 -3.08 -5.43
C LYS A 37 -19.52 -4.46 -6.06
N VAL A 38 -20.43 -5.28 -5.50
CA VAL A 38 -20.95 -6.47 -6.15
C VAL A 38 -22.43 -6.19 -6.39
N ASN A 39 -22.88 -6.32 -7.63
CA ASN A 39 -24.23 -5.86 -8.05
C ASN A 39 -25.37 -6.60 -7.38
N LYS A 40 -25.18 -7.90 -7.05
CA LYS A 40 -26.20 -8.73 -6.42
C LYS A 40 -25.62 -9.44 -5.21
N ASN A 41 -26.35 -9.47 -4.10
CA ASN A 41 -25.88 -10.13 -2.88
C ASN A 41 -25.56 -11.61 -3.07
N LYS A 42 -26.28 -12.32 -3.93
CA LYS A 42 -26.01 -13.73 -4.24
C LYS A 42 -24.66 -13.96 -4.94
N ASP A 43 -24.12 -12.92 -5.58
CA ASP A 43 -22.87 -13.00 -6.33
C ASP A 43 -21.64 -12.97 -5.42
N VAL A 44 -21.80 -12.63 -4.13
CA VAL A 44 -20.66 -12.46 -3.21
C VAL A 44 -19.98 -13.78 -2.87
N ASN A 45 -20.65 -14.92 -3.08
CA ASN A 45 -20.03 -16.23 -2.86
C ASN A 45 -19.27 -16.74 -4.09
N ASN A 46 -19.25 -16.00 -5.16
CA ASN A 46 -18.48 -16.34 -6.36
C ASN A 46 -17.13 -15.61 -6.30
N ILE A 47 -16.03 -16.37 -6.18
CA ILE A 47 -14.69 -15.79 -6.04
C ILE A 47 -14.29 -14.90 -7.22
N ASN A 48 -14.90 -15.08 -8.41
CA ASN A 48 -14.63 -14.23 -9.56
C ASN A 48 -15.20 -12.82 -9.43
N ASN A 49 -16.17 -12.62 -8.52
CA ASN A 49 -16.79 -11.33 -8.26
C ASN A 49 -16.13 -10.58 -7.11
N ILE A 50 -15.18 -11.20 -6.42
CA ILE A 50 -14.52 -10.67 -5.24
C ILE A 50 -13.07 -10.32 -5.58
N LYS A 51 -12.59 -9.19 -5.04
CA LYS A 51 -11.18 -8.80 -5.21
C LYS A 51 -10.28 -9.70 -4.37
N SER A 52 -9.26 -10.26 -4.98
CA SER A 52 -8.32 -11.17 -4.30
C SER A 52 -7.32 -10.40 -3.45
N TYR A 53 -7.37 -10.61 -2.12
CA TYR A 53 -6.42 -9.97 -1.19
C TYR A 53 -4.98 -10.39 -1.45
N SER A 54 -4.76 -11.69 -1.67
CA SER A 54 -3.40 -12.21 -1.87
C SER A 54 -2.75 -11.66 -3.12
N LYS A 55 -3.49 -11.53 -4.22
CA LYS A 55 -2.99 -10.94 -5.45
C LYS A 55 -2.65 -9.45 -5.26
N ILE A 56 -3.50 -8.72 -4.56
CA ILE A 56 -3.30 -7.29 -4.28
C ILE A 56 -2.07 -7.11 -3.39
N ILE A 57 -1.95 -7.91 -2.32
CA ILE A 57 -0.81 -7.86 -1.40
C ILE A 57 0.49 -8.16 -2.13
N ASN A 58 0.53 -9.25 -2.89
CA ASN A 58 1.72 -9.65 -3.63
C ASN A 58 2.15 -8.59 -4.64
N PHE A 59 1.19 -8.02 -5.36
CA PHE A 59 1.46 -6.95 -6.31
C PHE A 59 2.06 -5.74 -5.60
N LEU A 60 1.44 -5.29 -4.52
CA LEU A 60 1.86 -4.11 -3.78
C LEU A 60 3.26 -4.29 -3.18
N GLN A 61 3.54 -5.45 -2.58
CA GLN A 61 4.86 -5.74 -2.01
C GLN A 61 5.95 -5.70 -3.08
N LYS A 62 5.73 -6.32 -4.22
CA LYS A 62 6.68 -6.33 -5.34
C LYS A 62 6.87 -4.93 -5.92
N TYR A 63 5.78 -4.21 -6.12
CA TYR A 63 5.81 -2.85 -6.66
C TYR A 63 6.64 -1.92 -5.78
N ILE A 64 6.36 -1.92 -4.48
CA ILE A 64 7.05 -1.05 -3.52
C ILE A 64 8.53 -1.46 -3.40
N LYS A 65 8.81 -2.76 -3.31
CA LYS A 65 10.18 -3.25 -3.19
C LYS A 65 11.05 -2.84 -4.37
N SER A 66 10.49 -2.83 -5.57
CA SER A 66 11.22 -2.45 -6.80
C SER A 66 11.29 -0.94 -7.03
N SER A 67 10.54 -0.14 -6.27
CA SER A 67 10.51 1.32 -6.41
C SER A 67 11.77 1.99 -5.87
N ARG A 68 12.03 3.21 -6.35
CA ARG A 68 13.21 4.02 -5.96
C ARG A 68 12.82 5.48 -5.76
N TYR A 69 11.62 5.73 -5.28
CA TYR A 69 11.13 7.09 -5.07
C TYR A 69 11.83 7.76 -3.89
N LYS A 70 11.92 9.09 -3.94
CA LYS A 70 12.56 9.88 -2.89
C LYS A 70 11.61 10.15 -1.72
N THR A 71 10.31 10.19 -1.95
CA THR A 71 9.32 10.58 -0.94
C THR A 71 8.23 9.54 -0.80
N LEU A 72 7.64 9.43 0.40
CA LEU A 72 6.46 8.59 0.64
C LEU A 72 5.26 9.10 -0.16
N GLU A 73 5.14 10.41 -0.34
CA GLU A 73 4.07 11.03 -1.11
C GLU A 73 4.06 10.51 -2.56
N LYS A 74 5.23 10.49 -3.20
CA LYS A 74 5.35 9.97 -4.57
C LYS A 74 5.07 8.48 -4.61
N LEU A 75 5.58 7.72 -3.64
CA LEU A 75 5.32 6.29 -3.54
C LEU A 75 3.82 6.00 -3.42
N ILE A 76 3.10 6.75 -2.60
CA ILE A 76 1.66 6.59 -2.41
C ILE A 76 0.91 6.86 -3.72
N ILE A 77 1.21 7.97 -4.37
CA ILE A 77 0.55 8.35 -5.64
C ILE A 77 0.75 7.27 -6.69
N GLU A 78 1.98 6.85 -6.90
CA GLU A 78 2.29 5.87 -7.95
C GLU A 78 1.74 4.48 -7.60
N SER A 79 1.83 4.06 -6.34
CA SER A 79 1.28 2.78 -5.89
C SER A 79 -0.24 2.75 -6.03
N SER A 80 -0.93 3.82 -5.67
CA SER A 80 -2.38 3.92 -5.82
C SER A 80 -2.81 3.82 -7.28
N GLN A 81 -2.11 4.53 -8.18
CA GLN A 81 -2.39 4.48 -9.60
C GLN A 81 -2.16 3.09 -10.18
N ALA A 82 -1.07 2.44 -9.78
CA ALA A 82 -0.76 1.09 -10.23
C ALA A 82 -1.82 0.07 -9.78
N LEU A 83 -2.27 0.17 -8.53
CA LEU A 83 -3.34 -0.68 -8.01
C LEU A 83 -4.66 -0.46 -8.72
N LYS A 84 -5.03 0.80 -8.97
CA LYS A 84 -6.26 1.13 -9.70
C LYS A 84 -6.25 0.54 -11.10
N ALA A 85 -5.14 0.65 -11.80
CA ALA A 85 -5.00 0.13 -13.15
C ALA A 85 -5.02 -1.41 -13.18
N GLN A 86 -4.27 -2.05 -12.27
CA GLN A 86 -4.11 -3.50 -12.27
C GLN A 86 -5.37 -4.23 -11.82
N PHE A 87 -6.08 -3.72 -10.83
CA PHE A 87 -7.22 -4.39 -10.20
C PHE A 87 -8.56 -3.70 -10.46
N LYS A 88 -8.57 -2.62 -11.25
CA LYS A 88 -9.79 -1.86 -11.58
C LYS A 88 -10.55 -1.40 -10.33
N ILE A 89 -9.83 -0.87 -9.36
CA ILE A 89 -10.38 -0.34 -8.12
C ILE A 89 -10.42 1.18 -8.22
N LYS A 90 -11.56 1.80 -7.88
CA LYS A 90 -11.73 3.26 -7.97
C LYS A 90 -11.35 4.00 -6.69
N TYR A 91 -11.65 3.41 -5.54
CA TYR A 91 -11.53 4.09 -4.24
C TYR A 91 -10.47 3.38 -3.42
N ILE A 92 -9.30 4.01 -3.30
CA ILE A 92 -8.16 3.48 -2.56
C ILE A 92 -7.63 4.57 -1.64
N THR A 93 -7.36 4.19 -0.39
CA THR A 93 -6.60 5.00 0.56
C THR A 93 -5.36 4.20 0.96
N LEU A 94 -4.20 4.83 0.86
CA LEU A 94 -2.95 4.25 1.33
C LEU A 94 -2.37 5.08 2.46
N LYS A 95 -1.91 4.39 3.50
CA LYS A 95 -1.13 4.97 4.59
C LYS A 95 0.19 4.22 4.67
N ILE A 96 1.29 4.93 4.64
CA ILE A 96 2.62 4.34 4.77
C ILE A 96 3.33 4.93 5.97
N GLU A 97 3.83 4.04 6.85
CA GLU A 97 4.53 4.39 8.08
C GLU A 97 6.00 4.00 7.96
N LYS A 98 6.87 4.85 8.52
CA LYS A 98 8.31 4.61 8.66
C LYS A 98 8.65 4.30 10.12
N PRO A 99 8.56 3.04 10.57
CA PRO A 99 8.74 2.73 12.00
C PRO A 99 10.16 3.01 12.52
N LYS A 100 11.20 2.76 11.73
CA LYS A 100 12.57 3.05 12.13
C LYS A 100 12.83 4.55 12.27
N THR A 101 12.29 5.36 11.39
CA THR A 101 12.40 6.82 11.46
C THR A 101 11.66 7.35 12.67
N ALA A 102 10.47 6.83 12.95
CA ALA A 102 9.72 7.20 14.15
C ALA A 102 10.53 6.90 15.42
N LYS A 103 11.13 5.73 15.51
CA LYS A 103 11.96 5.33 16.64
C LYS A 103 13.18 6.26 16.81
N LYS A 104 13.84 6.61 15.70
CA LYS A 104 15.01 7.51 15.70
C LYS A 104 14.67 8.87 16.32
N TYR A 105 13.50 9.41 15.99
CA TYR A 105 13.07 10.72 16.47
C TYR A 105 12.18 10.66 17.70
N LYS A 106 12.05 9.47 18.33
CA LYS A 106 11.28 9.27 19.56
C LYS A 106 9.79 9.64 19.40
N CYS A 107 9.25 9.43 18.21
CA CYS A 107 7.81 9.58 17.96
C CYS A 107 7.11 8.23 18.04
N HIS A 108 5.81 8.25 18.32
CA HIS A 108 4.99 7.04 18.27
C HIS A 108 4.92 6.47 16.85
N SER A 109 4.65 7.33 15.87
CA SER A 109 4.63 6.94 14.47
C SER A 109 4.90 8.14 13.56
N ILE A 110 5.42 7.86 12.38
CA ILE A 110 5.51 8.82 11.28
C ILE A 110 4.85 8.16 10.08
N SER A 111 3.84 8.82 9.53
CA SER A 111 3.08 8.27 8.41
C SER A 111 2.63 9.34 7.44
N VAL A 112 2.40 8.92 6.20
CA VAL A 112 1.76 9.73 5.16
C VAL A 112 0.57 8.95 4.66
N THR A 113 -0.55 9.64 4.47
CA THR A 113 -1.82 9.05 4.04
C THR A 113 -2.40 9.83 2.88
N LYS A 114 -2.94 9.10 1.93
CA LYS A 114 -3.75 9.69 0.87
C LYS A 114 -4.79 8.72 0.35
#